data_eadd7bcbc0ed8514be036fd909cbfa23
#
_entry.id   eadd7bcbc0ed8514be036fd909cbfa23
#
_cell.length_a   1.000
_cell.length_b   1.000
_cell.length_c   1.000
_cell.angle_alpha   90.00
_cell.angle_beta   90.00
_cell.angle_gamma   90.00
#
_symmetry.space_group_name_H-M   'P 1'
#
loop_
_entity.id
_entity.type
_entity.pdbx_description
1 polymer ?
#
loop_
_entity_poly.entity_id
_entity_poly.type
_entity_poly.pdbx_seq_one_letter_code
_entity_poly.pdbx_strand_id
1 'polypeptide(L)'
;MSSFAVLPDLAMVTMGRELVSVLRLGTLGYGAALAVQNKLVARIQAGEGGSSLVVVQHPPVYTTGMRTKEYSEEEERRLRGLGADFVRTNRGGLITFHGPGQLVAYPIMNLRRFAPETAARKAMLGMKWYVNSLEQMVIDLCEDFGIKAARSPHTGMMSAHLLT
;
A
#
# COMPACT_ATOMS: atom_id res chain seq x y z
N MET A 1 13.55 15.85 26.95
CA MET A 1 13.81 14.70 26.05
C MET A 1 13.38 15.11 24.67
N SER A 2 14.34 15.42 23.80
CA SER A 2 14.10 15.98 22.48
C SER A 2 13.60 14.89 21.55
N SER A 3 12.35 15.02 21.07
CA SER A 3 11.80 14.19 20.03
C SER A 3 12.53 14.51 18.73
N PHE A 4 13.45 13.67 18.32
CA PHE A 4 13.99 13.72 16.97
C PHE A 4 12.85 13.34 16.02
N ALA A 5 12.28 14.34 15.36
CA ALA A 5 11.47 14.11 14.18
C ALA A 5 12.41 13.49 13.14
N VAL A 6 12.29 12.18 12.94
CA VAL A 6 12.97 11.51 11.83
C VAL A 6 12.38 12.09 10.56
N LEU A 7 13.16 12.92 9.87
CA LEU A 7 12.77 13.40 8.55
C LEU A 7 12.62 12.19 7.63
N PRO A 8 11.54 12.12 6.83
CA PRO A 8 11.38 11.01 5.91
C PRO A 8 12.55 10.98 4.93
N ASP A 9 13.17 9.81 4.79
CA ASP A 9 14.16 9.60 3.74
C ASP A 9 13.43 9.62 2.38
N LEU A 10 13.83 10.55 1.51
CA LEU A 10 13.24 10.75 0.20
C LEU A 10 14.21 10.28 -0.88
N ALA A 11 13.82 9.24 -1.59
CA ALA A 11 14.50 8.80 -2.81
C ALA A 11 13.60 9.03 -4.03
N MET A 12 14.19 9.14 -5.20
CA MET A 12 13.46 9.25 -6.46
C MET A 12 13.85 8.12 -7.40
N VAL A 13 12.86 7.47 -7.97
CA VAL A 13 13.03 6.34 -8.89
C VAL A 13 12.29 6.64 -10.19
N THR A 14 12.92 6.38 -11.32
CA THR A 14 12.28 6.54 -12.63
C THR A 14 11.57 5.24 -13.02
N MET A 15 10.27 5.30 -13.25
CA MET A 15 9.48 4.19 -13.79
C MET A 15 8.97 4.55 -15.19
N GLY A 16 9.64 4.06 -16.22
CA GLY A 16 9.38 4.47 -17.58
C GLY A 16 9.71 5.96 -17.78
N ARG A 17 8.69 6.77 -18.10
CA ARG A 17 8.81 8.24 -18.25
C ARG A 17 8.37 9.01 -17.00
N GLU A 18 7.89 8.32 -15.96
CA GLU A 18 7.39 8.94 -14.74
C GLU A 18 8.43 8.86 -13.63
N LEU A 19 8.60 9.97 -12.94
CA LEU A 19 9.44 10.07 -11.77
C LEU A 19 8.58 9.79 -10.53
N VAL A 20 8.95 8.77 -9.75
CA VAL A 20 8.24 8.35 -8.54
C VAL A 20 9.07 8.74 -7.32
N SER A 21 8.47 9.51 -6.43
CA SER A 21 9.08 9.84 -5.13
C SER A 21 8.90 8.69 -4.15
N VAL A 22 9.98 8.16 -3.58
CA VAL A 22 9.92 7.13 -2.54
C VAL A 22 10.09 7.79 -1.18
N LEU A 23 9.05 7.72 -0.36
CA LEU A 23 9.03 8.26 1.00
C LEU A 23 9.14 7.12 2.01
N ARG A 24 10.26 7.04 2.73
CA ARG A 24 10.45 6.09 3.82
C ARG A 24 10.08 6.76 5.15
N LEU A 25 8.99 6.32 5.76
CA LEU A 25 8.43 6.92 6.98
C LEU A 25 8.90 6.23 8.27
N GLY A 26 9.76 5.20 8.16
CA GLY A 26 10.18 4.41 9.31
C GLY A 26 8.97 3.73 9.98
N THR A 27 8.93 3.74 11.32
CA THR A 27 7.78 3.22 12.08
C THR A 27 6.81 4.35 12.39
N LEU A 28 5.57 4.23 11.90
CA LEU A 28 4.56 5.27 12.04
C LEU A 28 3.17 4.66 12.26
N GLY A 29 2.39 5.24 13.18
CA GLY A 29 1.01 4.83 13.43
C GLY A 29 0.14 4.92 12.17
N TYR A 30 -0.83 4.02 12.05
CA TYR A 30 -1.65 3.87 10.83
C TYR A 30 -2.37 5.18 10.45
N GLY A 31 -2.98 5.86 11.42
CA GLY A 31 -3.70 7.12 11.17
C GLY A 31 -2.80 8.23 10.62
N ALA A 32 -1.57 8.34 11.14
CA ALA A 32 -0.59 9.31 10.66
C ALA A 32 -0.11 8.98 9.23
N ALA A 33 0.15 7.71 8.94
CA ALA A 33 0.50 7.26 7.60
C ALA A 33 -0.65 7.50 6.60
N LEU A 34 -1.90 7.26 7.01
CA LEU A 34 -3.08 7.55 6.20
C LEU A 34 -3.22 9.05 5.90
N ALA A 35 -2.91 9.91 6.87
CA ALA A 35 -2.90 11.36 6.64
C ALA A 35 -1.85 11.79 5.60
N VAL A 36 -0.67 11.17 5.59
CA VAL A 36 0.35 11.38 4.55
C VAL A 36 -0.18 10.94 3.19
N GLN A 37 -0.76 9.75 3.10
CA GLN A 37 -1.34 9.23 1.86
C GLN A 37 -2.40 10.19 1.30
N ASN A 38 -3.34 10.63 2.14
CA ASN A 38 -4.42 11.55 1.73
C ASN A 38 -3.88 12.89 1.19
N LYS A 39 -2.81 13.43 1.80
CA LYS A 39 -2.15 14.64 1.28
C LYS A 39 -1.54 14.41 -0.11
N LEU A 40 -0.89 13.27 -0.33
CA LEU A 40 -0.29 12.93 -1.62
C LEU A 40 -1.37 12.75 -2.69
N VAL A 41 -2.47 12.07 -2.36
CA VAL A 41 -3.64 11.91 -3.25
C VAL A 41 -4.21 13.28 -3.62
N ALA A 42 -4.44 14.16 -2.63
CA ALA A 42 -4.99 15.50 -2.87
C ALA A 42 -4.09 16.33 -3.80
N ARG A 43 -2.76 16.28 -3.62
CA ARG A 43 -1.81 16.95 -4.51
C ARG A 43 -1.85 16.44 -5.94
N ILE A 44 -1.95 15.12 -6.13
CA ILE A 44 -2.11 14.53 -7.47
C ILE A 44 -3.40 15.00 -8.12
N GLN A 45 -4.51 15.03 -7.35
CA GLN A 45 -5.82 15.48 -7.84
C GLN A 45 -5.82 16.95 -8.22
N ALA A 46 -5.10 17.79 -7.47
CA ALA A 46 -4.92 19.21 -7.79
C ALA A 46 -3.96 19.47 -8.97
N GLY A 47 -3.29 18.43 -9.48
CA GLY A 47 -2.26 18.60 -10.53
C GLY A 47 -0.91 19.13 -10.02
N GLU A 48 -0.74 19.23 -8.71
CA GLU A 48 0.43 19.82 -8.04
C GLU A 48 1.51 18.81 -7.65
N GLY A 49 1.26 17.52 -7.84
CA GLY A 49 2.13 16.42 -7.39
C GLY A 49 2.35 15.33 -8.42
N GLY A 50 3.48 14.64 -8.29
CA GLY A 50 3.82 13.43 -9.01
C GLY A 50 3.42 12.16 -8.24
N SER A 51 3.66 11.01 -8.87
CA SER A 51 3.47 9.70 -8.25
C SER A 51 4.42 9.47 -7.06
N SER A 52 3.97 8.74 -6.08
CA SER A 52 4.74 8.47 -4.86
C SER A 52 4.58 7.02 -4.41
N LEU A 53 5.63 6.45 -3.84
CA LEU A 53 5.61 5.20 -3.10
C LEU A 53 5.92 5.50 -1.64
N VAL A 54 4.95 5.31 -0.76
CA VAL A 54 5.16 5.46 0.68
C VAL A 54 5.50 4.10 1.26
N VAL A 55 6.62 4.01 1.96
CA VAL A 55 7.11 2.80 2.61
C VAL A 55 7.15 3.03 4.11
N VAL A 56 6.53 2.15 4.88
CA VAL A 56 6.33 2.32 6.31
C VAL A 56 6.22 0.98 7.03
N GLN A 57 6.59 0.94 8.30
CA GLN A 57 6.25 -0.11 9.24
C GLN A 57 5.24 0.44 10.24
N HIS A 58 4.20 -0.33 10.56
CA HIS A 58 3.22 0.09 11.57
C HIS A 58 3.49 -0.59 12.92
N PRO A 59 3.22 0.09 14.05
CA PRO A 59 2.93 -0.60 15.30
C PRO A 59 1.77 -1.58 15.11
N PRO A 60 1.56 -2.55 16.03
CA PRO A 60 0.48 -3.52 15.91
C PRO A 60 -0.87 -2.85 15.68
N VAL A 61 -1.50 -3.13 14.54
CA VAL A 61 -2.80 -2.56 14.18
C VAL A 61 -3.61 -3.53 13.30
N TYR A 62 -4.87 -3.70 13.64
CA TYR A 62 -5.87 -4.32 12.76
C TYR A 62 -6.60 -3.25 11.97
N THR A 63 -6.70 -3.44 10.67
CA THR A 63 -7.49 -2.57 9.79
C THR A 63 -8.60 -3.34 9.15
N THR A 64 -9.84 -2.80 9.14
CA THR A 64 -10.96 -3.38 8.42
C THR A 64 -11.30 -2.52 7.21
N GLY A 65 -11.83 -3.15 6.16
CA GLY A 65 -12.38 -2.46 5.01
C GLY A 65 -13.86 -2.10 5.19
N MET A 66 -14.54 -1.76 4.08
CA MET A 66 -15.95 -1.35 4.06
C MET A 66 -16.93 -2.45 4.54
N ARG A 67 -16.54 -3.71 4.56
CA ARG A 67 -17.34 -4.82 5.08
C ARG A 67 -17.31 -4.86 6.61
N THR A 68 -17.64 -3.76 7.26
CA THR A 68 -17.55 -3.58 8.72
C THR A 68 -18.57 -4.41 9.49
N LYS A 69 -19.68 -4.86 8.86
CA LYS A 69 -20.72 -5.66 9.49
C LYS A 69 -20.23 -7.04 9.99
N GLU A 70 -19.11 -7.50 9.48
CA GLU A 70 -18.50 -8.78 9.85
C GLU A 70 -17.72 -8.70 11.18
N TYR A 71 -17.45 -7.48 11.70
CA TYR A 71 -16.62 -7.27 12.90
C TYR A 71 -17.41 -6.50 13.96
N SER A 72 -17.87 -7.23 14.98
CA SER A 72 -18.61 -6.66 16.10
C SER A 72 -17.72 -5.79 16.99
N GLU A 73 -18.34 -4.97 17.83
CA GLU A 73 -17.61 -4.20 18.85
C GLU A 73 -16.91 -5.10 19.88
N GLU A 74 -17.46 -6.28 20.12
CA GLU A 74 -16.85 -7.27 21.00
C GLU A 74 -15.54 -7.81 20.40
N GLU A 75 -15.54 -8.14 19.11
CA GLU A 75 -14.34 -8.56 18.40
C GLU A 75 -13.28 -7.43 18.36
N GLU A 76 -13.70 -6.19 18.11
CA GLU A 76 -12.80 -5.03 18.19
C GLU A 76 -12.18 -4.92 19.59
N ARG A 77 -12.96 -5.02 20.67
CA ARG A 77 -12.46 -4.97 22.04
C ARG A 77 -11.48 -6.12 22.32
N ARG A 78 -11.79 -7.32 21.84
CA ARG A 78 -10.91 -8.48 21.96
C ARG A 78 -9.57 -8.24 21.30
N LEU A 79 -9.56 -7.74 20.07
CA LEU A 79 -8.34 -7.48 19.31
C LEU A 79 -7.51 -6.35 19.92
N ARG A 80 -8.15 -5.28 20.41
CA ARG A 80 -7.46 -4.21 21.16
C ARG A 80 -6.83 -4.74 22.46
N GLY A 81 -7.49 -5.70 23.12
CA GLY A 81 -6.97 -6.38 24.32
C GLY A 81 -5.69 -7.18 24.06
N LEU A 82 -5.38 -7.51 22.81
CA LEU A 82 -4.11 -8.14 22.42
C LEU A 82 -2.95 -7.13 22.26
N GLY A 83 -3.17 -5.85 22.54
CA GLY A 83 -2.14 -4.81 22.46
C GLY A 83 -1.99 -4.19 21.08
N ALA A 84 -2.98 -4.36 20.18
CA ALA A 84 -2.98 -3.78 18.86
C ALA A 84 -4.06 -2.69 18.72
N ASP A 85 -3.79 -1.67 17.92
CA ASP A 85 -4.83 -0.74 17.52
C ASP A 85 -5.85 -1.40 16.59
N PHE A 86 -7.04 -0.79 16.48
CA PHE A 86 -8.07 -1.21 15.54
C PHE A 86 -8.62 -0.01 14.79
N VAL A 87 -8.54 -0.03 13.45
CA VAL A 87 -8.92 1.09 12.60
C VAL A 87 -9.89 0.64 11.52
N ARG A 88 -11.06 1.26 11.48
CA ARG A 88 -12.04 1.08 10.41
C ARG A 88 -11.70 2.01 9.25
N THR A 89 -11.61 1.45 8.05
CA THR A 89 -11.21 2.17 6.84
C THR A 89 -12.24 2.01 5.74
N ASN A 90 -12.11 2.80 4.68
CA ASN A 90 -12.93 2.69 3.46
C ASN A 90 -12.27 1.86 2.34
N ARG A 91 -11.21 1.10 2.63
CA ARG A 91 -10.59 0.21 1.65
C ARG A 91 -11.45 -1.01 1.37
N GLY A 92 -11.18 -1.70 0.27
CA GLY A 92 -11.72 -3.03 0.02
C GLY A 92 -11.07 -4.11 0.91
N GLY A 93 -11.62 -5.33 0.86
CA GLY A 93 -11.08 -6.49 1.57
C GLY A 93 -11.58 -6.64 3.01
N LEU A 94 -11.11 -7.72 3.63
CA LEU A 94 -11.42 -8.11 5.00
C LEU A 94 -10.42 -7.49 5.98
N ILE A 95 -10.45 -7.94 7.24
CA ILE A 95 -9.50 -7.52 8.25
C ILE A 95 -8.07 -7.88 7.85
N THR A 96 -7.14 -6.97 8.13
CA THR A 96 -5.72 -7.17 7.90
C THR A 96 -4.97 -6.71 9.14
N PHE A 97 -3.98 -7.49 9.56
CA PHE A 97 -3.05 -7.12 10.62
C PHE A 97 -1.78 -6.54 10.02
N HIS A 98 -1.30 -5.44 10.61
CA HIS A 98 0.03 -4.89 10.38
C HIS A 98 0.77 -4.81 11.72
N GLY A 99 2.09 -5.05 11.68
CA GLY A 99 2.90 -5.06 12.90
C GLY A 99 4.40 -4.99 12.63
N PRO A 100 5.20 -4.99 13.71
CA PRO A 100 6.66 -4.95 13.61
C PRO A 100 7.23 -6.06 12.72
N GLY A 101 8.22 -5.72 11.90
CA GLY A 101 8.83 -6.63 10.92
C GLY A 101 8.06 -6.72 9.58
N GLN A 102 6.87 -6.14 9.47
CA GLN A 102 6.13 -6.10 8.23
C GLN A 102 6.36 -4.76 7.51
N LEU A 103 6.98 -4.82 6.34
CA LEU A 103 7.08 -3.67 5.45
C LEU A 103 5.75 -3.47 4.72
N VAL A 104 5.20 -2.26 4.83
CA VAL A 104 3.97 -1.87 4.12
C VAL A 104 4.33 -0.82 3.07
N ALA A 105 3.89 -1.03 1.85
CA ALA A 105 4.09 -0.12 0.74
C ALA A 105 2.75 0.39 0.21
N TYR A 106 2.61 1.71 0.11
CA TYR A 106 1.43 2.38 -0.42
C TYR A 106 1.79 3.10 -1.72
N PRO A 107 1.53 2.51 -2.88
CA PRO A 107 1.73 3.19 -4.16
C PRO A 107 0.58 4.18 -4.40
N ILE A 108 0.94 5.46 -4.54
CA ILE A 108 0.02 6.57 -4.82
C ILE A 108 0.39 7.11 -6.18
N MET A 109 -0.27 6.58 -7.23
CA MET A 109 0.15 6.73 -8.61
C MET A 109 -0.88 7.49 -9.43
N ASN A 110 -0.41 8.40 -10.27
CA ASN A 110 -1.24 8.96 -11.33
C ASN A 110 -1.20 8.04 -12.56
N LEU A 111 -2.12 7.09 -12.63
CA LEU A 111 -2.12 6.08 -13.70
C LEU A 111 -2.20 6.67 -15.11
N ARG A 112 -2.71 7.89 -15.27
CA ARG A 112 -2.76 8.57 -16.58
C ARG A 112 -1.38 8.90 -17.13
N ARG A 113 -0.38 9.09 -16.25
CA ARG A 113 1.01 9.38 -16.64
C ARG A 113 1.80 8.15 -17.07
N PHE A 114 1.32 6.96 -16.69
CA PHE A 114 1.88 5.68 -17.14
C PHE A 114 1.27 5.19 -18.45
N ALA A 115 0.24 5.89 -18.96
CA ALA A 115 -0.40 5.53 -20.21
C ALA A 115 0.55 5.74 -21.40
N PRO A 116 0.77 4.73 -22.25
CA PRO A 116 1.47 4.93 -23.51
C PRO A 116 0.67 5.87 -24.40
N GLU A 117 1.36 6.55 -25.32
CA GLU A 117 0.78 7.59 -26.19
C GLU A 117 -0.30 7.08 -27.16
N THR A 118 -0.42 5.76 -27.36
CA THR A 118 -1.39 5.19 -28.30
C THR A 118 -2.76 4.94 -27.63
N ALA A 119 -3.84 5.38 -28.31
CA ALA A 119 -5.22 5.24 -27.84
C ALA A 119 -5.61 3.79 -27.49
N ALA A 120 -5.11 2.80 -28.22
CA ALA A 120 -5.33 1.38 -27.97
C ALA A 120 -4.74 0.91 -26.62
N ARG A 121 -3.61 1.46 -26.19
CA ARG A 121 -2.99 1.16 -24.90
C ARG A 121 -3.58 1.95 -23.73
N LYS A 122 -4.14 3.16 -23.99
CA LYS A 122 -4.89 3.91 -22.95
C LYS A 122 -6.10 3.12 -22.42
N ALA A 123 -6.78 2.36 -23.29
CA ALA A 123 -7.91 1.52 -22.91
C ALA A 123 -7.47 0.28 -22.07
N MET A 124 -6.21 -0.14 -22.14
CA MET A 124 -5.69 -1.29 -21.41
C MET A 124 -5.21 -0.96 -19.99
N LEU A 125 -4.99 0.32 -19.64
CA LEU A 125 -4.49 0.74 -18.33
C LEU A 125 -5.64 0.90 -17.32
N GLY A 126 -6.50 -0.12 -17.23
CA GLY A 126 -7.52 -0.21 -16.20
C GLY A 126 -6.97 -0.68 -14.85
N MET A 127 -7.84 -0.65 -13.84
CA MET A 127 -7.52 -1.11 -12.48
C MET A 127 -6.96 -2.54 -12.46
N LYS A 128 -7.47 -3.42 -13.34
CA LYS A 128 -6.99 -4.81 -13.47
C LYS A 128 -5.52 -4.87 -13.90
N TRP A 129 -5.12 -4.06 -14.87
CA TRP A 129 -3.72 -3.97 -15.28
C TRP A 129 -2.82 -3.51 -14.13
N TYR A 130 -3.26 -2.46 -13.41
CA TYR A 130 -2.53 -1.93 -12.28
C TYR A 130 -2.32 -2.96 -11.17
N VAL A 131 -3.38 -3.67 -10.78
CA VAL A 131 -3.33 -4.75 -9.80
C VAL A 131 -2.38 -5.86 -10.26
N ASN A 132 -2.50 -6.32 -11.50
CA ASN A 132 -1.60 -7.35 -12.06
C ASN A 132 -0.13 -6.89 -12.06
N SER A 133 0.12 -5.59 -12.29
CA SER A 133 1.48 -5.05 -12.26
C SER A 133 2.06 -5.02 -10.84
N LEU A 134 1.24 -4.71 -9.84
CA LEU A 134 1.65 -4.77 -8.44
C LEU A 134 1.94 -6.21 -8.00
N GLU A 135 1.10 -7.18 -8.39
CA GLU A 135 1.36 -8.60 -8.12
C GLU A 135 2.67 -9.06 -8.76
N GLN A 136 2.90 -8.69 -10.03
CA GLN A 136 4.13 -9.06 -10.70
C GLN A 136 5.36 -8.47 -10.01
N MET A 137 5.29 -7.19 -9.63
CA MET A 137 6.37 -6.53 -8.88
C MET A 137 6.72 -7.27 -7.58
N VAL A 138 5.72 -7.77 -6.85
CA VAL A 138 5.97 -8.55 -5.62
C VAL A 138 6.57 -9.90 -5.94
N ILE A 139 6.14 -10.57 -7.03
CA ILE A 139 6.71 -11.86 -7.46
C ILE A 139 8.18 -11.67 -7.86
N ASP A 140 8.48 -10.66 -8.66
CA ASP A 140 9.84 -10.34 -9.11
C ASP A 140 10.74 -10.01 -7.91
N LEU A 141 10.23 -9.24 -6.94
CA LEU A 141 10.95 -8.95 -5.70
C LEU A 141 11.24 -10.22 -4.87
N CYS A 142 10.29 -11.15 -4.79
CA CYS A 142 10.51 -12.43 -4.12
C CYS A 142 11.61 -13.24 -4.80
N GLU A 143 11.64 -13.23 -6.14
CA GLU A 143 12.65 -13.92 -6.93
C GLU A 143 14.07 -13.39 -6.65
N ASP A 144 14.22 -12.06 -6.51
CA ASP A 144 15.49 -11.42 -6.13
C ASP A 144 16.04 -11.92 -4.77
N PHE A 145 15.15 -12.41 -3.89
CA PHE A 145 15.51 -13.04 -2.62
C PHE A 145 15.57 -14.58 -2.70
N GLY A 146 15.47 -15.16 -3.88
CA GLY A 146 15.44 -16.61 -4.07
C GLY A 146 14.16 -17.29 -3.58
N ILE A 147 13.09 -16.52 -3.41
CA ILE A 147 11.79 -16.98 -2.92
C ILE A 147 10.86 -17.19 -4.10
N LYS A 148 10.35 -18.40 -4.29
CA LYS A 148 9.37 -18.71 -5.33
C LYS A 148 7.99 -18.18 -4.91
N ALA A 149 7.40 -17.32 -5.71
CA ALA A 149 6.05 -16.79 -5.52
C ALA A 149 5.22 -16.87 -6.79
N ALA A 150 3.91 -17.00 -6.66
CA ALA A 150 2.99 -17.04 -7.80
C ALA A 150 1.67 -16.33 -7.46
N ARG A 151 0.93 -15.94 -8.50
CA ARG A 151 -0.43 -15.40 -8.33
C ARG A 151 -1.37 -16.43 -7.77
N SER A 152 -2.21 -16.03 -6.82
CA SER A 152 -3.27 -16.90 -6.32
C SER A 152 -4.37 -17.11 -7.36
N PRO A 153 -4.73 -18.35 -7.71
CA PRO A 153 -5.83 -18.60 -8.64
C PRO A 153 -7.22 -18.35 -8.03
N HIS A 154 -7.32 -18.22 -6.70
CA HIS A 154 -8.59 -18.27 -5.98
C HIS A 154 -9.08 -16.93 -5.42
N THR A 155 -8.27 -15.91 -5.49
CA THR A 155 -8.64 -14.62 -4.88
C THR A 155 -8.68 -13.57 -5.97
N GLY A 156 -9.84 -13.03 -6.24
CA GLY A 156 -9.93 -11.71 -6.89
C GLY A 156 -9.28 -10.62 -6.02
N MET A 157 -8.44 -11.00 -5.09
CA MET A 157 -7.62 -10.19 -4.19
C MET A 157 -6.16 -10.37 -4.57
N MET A 158 -5.43 -9.28 -4.52
CA MET A 158 -3.99 -9.24 -4.73
C MET A 158 -3.28 -10.05 -3.64
N SER A 159 -2.80 -11.24 -3.97
CA SER A 159 -1.93 -12.02 -3.09
C SER A 159 -0.93 -12.83 -3.91
N ALA A 160 0.34 -12.73 -3.54
CA ALA A 160 1.37 -13.65 -3.96
C ALA A 160 1.52 -14.74 -2.90
N HIS A 161 1.56 -15.99 -3.32
CA HIS A 161 1.80 -17.14 -2.45
C HIS A 161 3.25 -17.60 -2.58
N LEU A 162 3.88 -17.88 -1.45
CA LEU A 162 5.15 -18.60 -1.43
C LEU A 162 4.89 -20.02 -1.89
N LEU A 163 5.69 -20.48 -2.84
CA LEU A 163 5.71 -21.87 -3.29
C LEU A 163 6.79 -22.59 -2.46
N THR A 164 6.35 -23.42 -1.54
CA THR A 164 7.23 -24.31 -0.75
C THR A 164 7.64 -25.51 -1.55
#